data_c7ad77b8fa2a4a49623dfc3d1d84d96e
#
_entry.id   c7ad77b8fa2a4a49623dfc3d1d84d96e
#
_cell.length_a   1.000
_cell.length_b   1.000
_cell.length_c   1.000
_cell.angle_alpha   90.00
_cell.angle_beta   90.00
_cell.angle_gamma   90.00
#
_symmetry.space_group_name_H-M   'P 1'
#
loop_
_entity.id
_entity.type
_entity.pdbx_description
1 polymer ?
#
loop_
_entity_poly.entity_id
_entity_poly.type
_entity_poly.pdbx_seq_one_letter_code
_entity_poly.pdbx_strand_id
1 'polypeptide(L)'
;EIGKLLKARPKLNVYIVGHTDMTGGLEHNMDLSRRRADEVVRLLVAEQGIEQARLAGHGVGPLVPVATNTTADGRQLNRRVEVVAR
;
A
#
# COMPACT_ATOMS: atom_id res chain seq x y z
N GLU A 1 -7.85 -3.20 11.48
CA GLU A 1 -6.53 -2.82 10.99
C GLU A 1 -5.80 -4.05 10.43
N ILE A 2 -4.80 -3.84 9.60
CA ILE A 2 -4.10 -4.91 8.85
C ILE A 2 -3.45 -5.93 9.80
N GLY A 3 -2.78 -5.45 10.83
CA GLY A 3 -2.08 -6.34 11.77
C GLY A 3 -3.03 -7.32 12.47
N LYS A 4 -4.19 -6.84 12.88
CA LYS A 4 -5.21 -7.69 13.52
C LYS A 4 -5.75 -8.74 12.57
N LEU A 5 -6.01 -8.35 11.33
CA LEU A 5 -6.50 -9.27 10.30
C LEU A 5 -5.49 -10.41 10.06
N LEU A 6 -4.22 -10.07 9.94
CA LEU A 6 -3.18 -11.05 9.66
C LEU A 6 -2.93 -11.98 10.85
N LYS A 7 -3.04 -11.46 12.08
CA LYS A 7 -2.94 -12.29 13.28
C LYS A 7 -4.12 -13.23 13.43
N ALA A 8 -5.33 -12.77 13.09
CA ALA A 8 -6.53 -13.58 13.15
C ALA A 8 -6.56 -14.67 12.07
N ARG A 9 -5.83 -14.48 10.98
CA ARG A 9 -5.78 -15.41 9.85
C ARG A 9 -4.33 -15.82 9.54
N PRO A 10 -3.74 -16.72 10.33
CA PRO A 10 -2.31 -17.01 10.22
C PRO A 10 -1.86 -17.62 8.89
N LYS A 11 -2.79 -18.13 8.09
CA LYS A 11 -2.46 -18.66 6.75
C LYS A 11 -2.65 -17.65 5.63
N LEU A 12 -3.19 -16.48 5.92
CA LEU A 12 -3.41 -15.44 4.91
C LEU A 12 -2.09 -14.75 4.57
N ASN A 13 -1.77 -14.74 3.28
CA ASN A 13 -0.65 -13.97 2.74
C ASN A 13 -1.21 -12.86 1.88
N VAL A 14 -0.55 -11.70 1.86
CA VAL A 14 -1.09 -10.51 1.19
C VAL A 14 -0.02 -9.76 0.43
N TYR A 15 -0.47 -9.01 -0.59
CA TYR A 15 0.27 -7.89 -1.16
C TYR A 15 -0.13 -6.61 -0.44
N ILE A 16 0.84 -5.76 -0.15
CA ILE A 16 0.62 -4.40 0.33
C ILE A 16 0.91 -3.49 -0.85
N VAL A 17 -0.12 -2.79 -1.32
CA VAL A 17 -0.03 -2.03 -2.57
C VAL A 17 -0.19 -0.54 -2.30
N GLY A 18 0.86 0.24 -2.59
CA GLY A 18 0.85 1.68 -2.45
C GLY A 18 0.33 2.37 -3.70
N HIS A 19 -0.42 3.45 -3.48
CA HIS A 19 -1.01 4.28 -4.54
C HIS A 19 -0.68 5.75 -4.30
N THR A 20 -0.59 6.51 -5.39
CA THR A 20 -0.44 7.97 -5.34
C THR A 20 -1.56 8.65 -6.11
N ASP A 21 -1.65 9.98 -5.98
CA ASP A 21 -2.39 10.79 -6.95
C ASP A 21 -1.51 11.03 -8.20
N MET A 22 -1.95 11.87 -9.11
CA MET A 22 -1.22 12.17 -10.35
C MET A 22 -0.27 13.36 -10.26
N THR A 23 -0.07 13.93 -9.07
CA THR A 23 0.82 15.06 -8.89
C THR A 23 2.27 14.60 -9.03
N GLY A 24 3.01 15.22 -9.94
CA GLY A 24 4.41 14.85 -10.20
C GLY A 24 4.53 13.83 -11.33
N GLY A 25 5.74 13.35 -11.58
CA GLY A 25 6.03 12.42 -12.65
C GLY A 25 5.67 10.98 -12.32
N LEU A 26 5.40 10.19 -13.35
CA LEU A 26 5.04 8.79 -13.18
C LEU A 26 6.13 8.00 -12.44
N GLU A 27 7.39 8.14 -12.85
CA GLU A 27 8.49 7.39 -12.23
C GLU A 27 8.65 7.74 -10.75
N HIS A 28 8.55 9.03 -10.41
CA HIS A 28 8.60 9.49 -9.03
C HIS A 28 7.49 8.85 -8.21
N ASN A 29 6.27 8.83 -8.74
CA ASN A 29 5.11 8.29 -8.04
C ASN A 29 5.16 6.76 -7.92
N MET A 30 5.69 6.08 -8.94
CA MET A 30 5.91 4.63 -8.85
C MET A 30 6.88 4.30 -7.71
N ASP A 31 8.00 5.02 -7.62
CA ASP A 31 8.98 4.83 -6.56
C ASP A 31 8.41 5.20 -5.18
N LEU A 32 7.71 6.32 -5.09
CA LEU A 32 7.11 6.79 -3.84
C LEU A 32 6.09 5.77 -3.31
N SER A 33 5.23 5.25 -4.17
CA SER A 33 4.21 4.28 -3.78
C SER A 33 4.83 2.96 -3.30
N ARG A 34 5.89 2.52 -3.95
CA ARG A 34 6.63 1.34 -3.52
C ARG A 34 7.27 1.54 -2.15
N ARG A 35 7.92 2.69 -1.94
CA ARG A 35 8.55 2.99 -0.64
C ARG A 35 7.52 3.04 0.48
N ARG A 36 6.31 3.56 0.22
CA ARG A 36 5.23 3.58 1.20
C ARG A 36 4.74 2.17 1.53
N ALA A 37 4.59 1.32 0.52
CA ALA A 37 4.22 -0.08 0.74
C ALA A 37 5.28 -0.82 1.55
N ASP A 38 6.55 -0.64 1.21
CA ASP A 38 7.66 -1.27 1.91
C ASP A 38 7.75 -0.80 3.37
N GLU A 39 7.43 0.47 3.65
CA GLU A 39 7.40 0.98 5.02
C GLU A 39 6.28 0.32 5.82
N VAL A 40 5.11 0.11 5.23
CA VAL A 40 4.02 -0.61 5.90
C VAL A 40 4.43 -2.05 6.20
N VAL A 41 5.09 -2.72 5.25
CA VAL A 41 5.61 -4.06 5.47
C VAL A 41 6.61 -4.06 6.65
N ARG A 42 7.54 -3.12 6.66
CA ARG A 42 8.53 -3.01 7.74
C ARG A 42 7.86 -2.83 9.09
N LEU A 43 6.84 -1.98 9.19
CA LEU A 43 6.12 -1.75 10.44
C LEU A 43 5.34 -2.99 10.89
N LEU A 44 4.71 -3.70 9.97
CA LEU A 44 3.98 -4.93 10.29
C LEU A 44 4.92 -6.00 10.85
N VAL A 45 6.11 -6.12 10.28
CA VAL A 45 7.12 -7.07 10.78
C VAL A 45 7.65 -6.63 12.14
N ALA A 46 8.09 -5.37 12.24
CA ALA A 46 8.79 -4.88 13.43
C ALA A 46 7.87 -4.68 14.62
N GLU A 47 6.66 -4.16 14.42
CA GLU A 47 5.77 -3.75 15.52
C GLU A 47 4.65 -4.76 15.78
N GLN A 48 4.21 -5.48 14.75
CA GLN A 48 3.10 -6.43 14.87
C GLN A 48 3.56 -7.89 14.88
N GLY A 49 4.84 -8.15 14.63
CA GLY A 49 5.37 -9.51 14.63
C GLY A 49 4.88 -10.38 13.48
N ILE A 50 4.43 -9.77 12.38
CA ILE A 50 4.00 -10.53 11.21
C ILE A 50 5.23 -11.07 10.48
N GLU A 51 5.19 -12.34 10.07
CA GLU A 51 6.29 -12.94 9.33
C GLU A 51 6.45 -12.29 7.96
N GLN A 52 7.65 -11.87 7.60
CA GLN A 52 7.92 -11.16 6.36
C GLN A 52 7.51 -11.98 5.12
N ALA A 53 7.64 -13.30 5.18
CA ALA A 53 7.26 -14.18 4.06
C ALA A 53 5.77 -14.11 3.70
N ARG A 54 4.94 -13.60 4.60
CA ARG A 54 3.49 -13.42 4.37
C ARG A 54 3.15 -12.13 3.65
N LEU A 55 4.12 -11.24 3.47
CA LEU A 55 3.92 -9.87 3.00
C LEU A 55 4.78 -9.62 1.76
N ALA A 56 4.23 -8.90 0.79
CA ALA A 56 5.00 -8.39 -0.34
C ALA A 56 4.52 -6.99 -0.69
N GLY A 57 5.45 -6.04 -0.70
CA GLY A 57 5.16 -4.64 -1.01
C GLY A 57 5.27 -4.36 -2.51
N HIS A 58 4.31 -3.63 -3.04
CA HIS A 58 4.31 -3.19 -4.43
C HIS A 58 3.81 -1.75 -4.52
N GLY A 59 4.26 -1.03 -5.54
CA GLY A 59 3.79 0.31 -5.81
C GLY A 59 3.26 0.40 -7.23
N VAL A 60 2.06 0.94 -7.38
CA VAL A 60 1.44 1.16 -8.70
C VAL A 60 1.31 2.64 -9.05
N GLY A 61 1.84 3.53 -8.21
CA GLY A 61 1.80 4.96 -8.44
C GLY A 61 0.38 5.45 -8.68
N PRO A 62 0.15 6.29 -9.73
CA PRO A 62 -1.16 6.84 -10.02
C PRO A 62 -2.00 5.96 -10.96
N LEU A 63 -1.57 4.73 -11.25
CA LEU A 63 -2.15 3.95 -12.35
C LEU A 63 -3.51 3.33 -12.04
N VAL A 64 -3.92 3.26 -10.76
CA VAL A 64 -5.19 2.67 -10.35
C VAL A 64 -5.94 3.63 -9.43
N PRO A 65 -6.49 4.73 -9.97
CA PRO A 65 -7.21 5.70 -9.16
C PRO A 65 -8.58 5.17 -8.74
N VAL A 66 -9.04 5.57 -7.56
CA VAL A 66 -10.40 5.29 -7.06
C VAL A 66 -11.27 6.55 -7.06
N ALA A 67 -10.68 7.71 -7.35
CA ALA A 67 -11.36 8.99 -7.37
C ALA A 67 -10.73 9.90 -8.41
N THR A 68 -11.35 11.06 -8.65
CA THR A 68 -10.80 12.04 -9.59
C THR A 68 -9.53 12.68 -9.05
N ASN A 69 -8.56 12.94 -9.93
CA ASN A 69 -7.36 13.70 -9.60
C ASN A 69 -7.54 15.22 -9.77
N THR A 70 -8.71 15.67 -10.19
CA THR A 70 -8.96 17.09 -10.45
C THR A 70 -9.34 17.87 -9.21
N THR A 71 -9.71 17.21 -8.12
CA THR A 71 -10.04 17.84 -6.85
C THR A 71 -9.07 17.40 -5.75
N ALA A 72 -8.91 18.25 -4.72
CA ALA A 72 -8.08 17.91 -3.57
C ALA A 72 -8.62 16.66 -2.83
N ASP A 73 -9.93 16.57 -2.68
CA ASP A 73 -10.55 15.42 -2.02
C ASP A 73 -10.33 14.13 -2.80
N GLY A 74 -10.45 14.18 -4.13
CA GLY A 74 -10.20 13.02 -4.97
C GLY A 74 -8.74 12.56 -4.93
N ARG A 75 -7.81 13.52 -4.97
CA ARG A 75 -6.38 13.20 -4.83
C ARG A 75 -6.07 12.56 -3.47
N GLN A 76 -6.70 13.05 -2.40
CA GLN A 76 -6.52 12.48 -1.07
C GLN A 76 -6.95 11.01 -1.03
N LEU A 77 -8.08 10.68 -1.66
CA LEU A 77 -8.57 9.30 -1.73
C LEU A 77 -7.63 8.39 -2.54
N ASN A 78 -6.95 8.95 -3.54
CA ASN A 78 -6.00 8.17 -4.34
C ASN A 78 -4.70 7.87 -3.61
N ARG A 79 -4.29 8.71 -2.66
CA ARG A 79 -3.09 8.48 -1.84
C ARG A 79 -3.41 7.49 -0.72
N ARG A 80 -3.23 6.21 -1.00
CA ARG A 80 -3.63 5.15 -0.08
C ARG A 80 -2.73 3.92 -0.18
N VAL A 81 -2.90 3.03 0.77
CA VAL A 81 -2.31 1.69 0.74
C VAL A 81 -3.45 0.68 0.81
N GLU A 82 -3.42 -0.30 -0.07
CA GLU A 82 -4.42 -1.36 -0.12
C GLU A 82 -3.80 -2.70 0.23
N VAL A 83 -4.62 -3.60 0.79
CA VAL A 83 -4.22 -4.95 1.13
C VAL A 83 -4.95 -5.91 0.19
N VAL A 84 -4.19 -6.72 -0.53
CA VAL A 84 -4.73 -7.65 -1.53
C VAL A 84 -4.32 -9.06 -1.14
N ALA A 85 -5.28 -9.94 -0.92
CA ALA A 85 -5.01 -11.34 -0.63
C ALA A 85 -4.34 -12.03 -1.82
N ARG A 86 -3.39 -12.89 -1.53
CA ARG A 86 -2.70 -13.66 -2.59
C ARG A 86 -2.75 -15.17 -2.35
#